data_e28ccf0e4aec87f2a7a0cf745c745a44
#
_entry.id   e28ccf0e4aec87f2a7a0cf745c745a44
#
_cell.length_a   1.000
_cell.length_b   1.000
_cell.length_c   1.000
_cell.angle_alpha   90.00
_cell.angle_beta   90.00
_cell.angle_gamma   90.00
#
_symmetry.space_group_name_H-M   'P 1'
#
loop_
_entity.id
_entity.type
_entity.pdbx_description
1 polymer ?
#
loop_
_entity_poly.entity_id
_entity_poly.type
_entity_poly.pdbx_seq_one_letter_code
_entity_poly.pdbx_strand_id
1 'polypeptide(L)'
;MFRKRNRLESYTYDATGYYFVTVCTRDKEKLFWENNAPCRVPVLSEDGRCVEKYLRKIESVYPCVLVDKYAIMPNHIHMILHLTAEGGANVSTVMQNFKRAVTMELGKSVWQRNFHDHV
;
A
#
# COMPACT_ATOMS: atom_id res chain seq x y z
N MET A 1 4.36 19.05 -2.48
CA MET A 1 3.79 19.14 -2.24
C MET A 1 2.96 19.14 -2.26
N PHE A 2 2.83 18.88 -2.56
CA PHE A 2 1.92 18.98 -2.64
C PHE A 2 1.11 18.80 -1.98
N ARG A 3 0.72 18.84 -1.57
CA ARG A 3 0.02 18.87 -0.98
C ARG A 3 -0.83 18.74 -0.62
N LYS A 4 -1.28 18.72 -0.40
CA LYS A 4 -2.14 18.80 -0.08
C LYS A 4 -3.09 18.86 0.06
N ARG A 5 -3.10 19.04 0.26
CA ARG A 5 -4.17 19.36 0.34
C ARG A 5 -5.08 19.29 -0.19
N ASN A 6 -4.76 19.67 0.39
CA ASN A 6 -5.82 19.55 -0.20
C ASN A 6 -5.66 19.06 -1.52
N ARG A 7 -5.97 18.10 -1.72
CA ARG A 7 -5.89 17.60 -3.02
C ARG A 7 -6.73 18.43 -3.94
N LEU A 8 -6.17 18.82 -5.03
CA LEU A 8 -6.88 19.60 -5.98
C LEU A 8 -7.96 18.77 -6.64
N GLU A 9 -9.08 19.41 -6.93
CA GLU A 9 -10.18 18.69 -7.56
C GLU A 9 -9.82 18.21 -8.95
N SER A 10 -8.99 18.96 -9.65
CA SER A 10 -8.59 18.59 -11.00
C SER A 10 -7.56 17.48 -11.02
N TYR A 11 -7.03 17.12 -9.86
CA TYR A 11 -6.02 16.11 -9.81
C TYR A 11 -6.64 14.72 -9.93
N THR A 12 -6.10 13.91 -10.81
CA THR A 12 -6.59 12.55 -10.99
C THR A 12 -5.48 11.57 -10.61
N TYR A 13 -5.84 10.51 -9.91
CA TYR A 13 -4.89 9.51 -9.50
C TYR A 13 -4.58 8.50 -10.59
N ASP A 14 -4.97 8.79 -11.82
CA ASP A 14 -4.63 7.94 -12.96
C ASP A 14 -3.66 8.61 -13.93
N ALA A 15 -3.18 9.80 -13.58
CA ALA A 15 -2.16 10.46 -14.40
C ALA A 15 -0.82 9.72 -14.23
N THR A 16 -0.01 9.74 -15.29
CA THR A 16 1.32 9.13 -15.22
C THR A 16 2.16 9.82 -14.16
N GLY A 17 3.09 9.07 -13.60
CA GLY A 17 4.00 9.62 -12.60
C GLY A 17 4.16 8.70 -11.43
N TYR A 18 4.77 9.24 -10.39
CA TYR A 18 5.07 8.50 -9.17
C TYR A 18 4.13 8.93 -8.07
N TYR A 19 3.61 7.94 -7.34
CA TYR A 19 2.69 8.19 -6.25
C TYR A 19 3.24 7.55 -4.98
N PHE A 20 3.37 8.35 -3.93
CA PHE A 20 3.85 7.86 -2.64
C PHE A 20 2.65 7.54 -1.77
N VAL A 21 2.56 6.29 -1.36
CA VAL A 21 1.38 5.82 -0.62
C VAL A 21 1.83 5.28 0.73
N THR A 22 1.13 5.67 1.77
CA THR A 22 1.35 5.14 3.12
C THR A 22 0.02 4.60 3.63
N VAL A 23 0.02 3.35 4.07
CA VAL A 23 -1.18 2.71 4.60
C VAL A 23 -0.87 2.19 5.99
N CYS A 24 -1.70 2.54 6.95
CA CYS A 24 -1.48 2.17 8.36
C CYS A 24 -2.44 1.09 8.79
N THR A 25 -2.00 0.31 9.79
CA THR A 25 -2.89 -0.65 10.42
C THR A 25 -3.88 0.07 11.31
N ARG A 26 -4.98 -0.63 11.62
CA ARG A 26 -5.99 -0.11 12.53
C ARG A 26 -5.36 0.04 13.91
N ASP A 27 -5.58 1.20 14.52
CA ASP A 27 -5.05 1.52 15.84
C ASP A 27 -3.53 1.38 15.92
N LYS A 28 -2.87 1.41 14.78
CA LYS A 28 -1.40 1.30 14.67
C LYS A 28 -0.87 0.03 15.31
N GLU A 29 -1.65 -1.03 15.25
CA GLU A 29 -1.22 -2.33 15.77
C GLU A 29 -0.04 -2.86 14.96
N LYS A 30 0.92 -3.43 15.65
CA LYS A 30 2.13 -3.95 15.01
C LYS A 30 1.86 -5.37 14.55
N LEU A 31 1.32 -5.50 13.35
CA LEU A 31 0.86 -6.78 12.84
C LEU A 31 1.80 -7.44 11.84
N PHE A 32 2.70 -6.67 11.22
CA PHE A 32 3.40 -7.16 10.03
C PHE A 32 4.77 -7.75 10.31
N TRP A 33 5.32 -7.55 11.48
CA TRP A 33 6.61 -8.12 11.85
C TRP A 33 6.41 -9.10 12.99
N GLU A 34 7.27 -10.12 13.03
CA GLU A 34 7.25 -11.05 14.16
C GLU A 34 7.80 -10.38 15.40
N ASN A 35 7.11 -10.63 16.53
CA ASN A 35 7.51 -10.00 17.79
C ASN A 35 8.79 -10.54 18.33
N ASN A 36 9.11 -11.79 18.01
CA ASN A 36 10.29 -12.47 18.58
C ASN A 36 11.44 -12.53 17.60
N ALA A 37 11.40 -11.69 16.58
CA ALA A 37 12.46 -11.68 15.58
C ALA A 37 13.77 -11.25 16.22
N PRO A 38 14.90 -11.79 15.72
CA PRO A 38 16.20 -11.29 16.16
C PRO A 38 16.29 -9.81 15.91
N CYS A 39 16.97 -9.11 16.80
CA CYS A 39 16.87 -7.65 16.82
C CYS A 39 17.44 -6.94 15.62
N ARG A 40 18.19 -7.60 14.78
CA ARG A 40 18.84 -6.89 13.69
C ARG A 40 18.18 -7.04 12.34
N VAL A 41 17.35 -8.06 12.19
CA VAL A 41 16.77 -8.37 10.89
C VAL A 41 15.28 -8.45 11.06
N PRO A 42 14.52 -7.56 10.40
CA PRO A 42 13.07 -7.67 10.47
C PRO A 42 12.62 -8.97 9.83
N VAL A 43 11.71 -9.64 10.49
CA VAL A 43 11.12 -10.85 9.96
C VAL A 43 9.63 -10.61 9.87
N LEU A 44 9.07 -10.78 8.68
CA LEU A 44 7.66 -10.56 8.46
C LEU A 44 6.85 -11.62 9.18
N SER A 45 5.78 -11.18 9.81
CA SER A 45 4.80 -12.09 10.37
C SER A 45 4.02 -12.76 9.25
N GLU A 46 3.15 -13.68 9.62
CA GLU A 46 2.25 -14.27 8.63
C GLU A 46 1.42 -13.19 7.96
N ASP A 47 0.93 -12.23 8.74
CA ASP A 47 0.17 -11.11 8.17
C ASP A 47 1.03 -10.29 7.22
N GLY A 48 2.28 -10.03 7.61
CA GLY A 48 3.20 -9.28 6.76
C GLY A 48 3.52 -9.98 5.46
N ARG A 49 3.64 -11.30 5.49
CA ARG A 49 3.88 -12.05 4.27
C ARG A 49 2.68 -12.01 3.34
N CYS A 50 1.49 -12.00 3.89
CA CYS A 50 0.27 -11.83 3.09
C CYS A 50 0.28 -10.47 2.39
N VAL A 51 0.63 -9.42 3.13
CA VAL A 51 0.74 -8.09 2.58
C VAL A 51 1.75 -8.06 1.43
N GLU A 52 2.92 -8.64 1.65
CA GLU A 52 3.94 -8.63 0.61
C GLU A 52 3.49 -9.39 -0.63
N LYS A 53 2.80 -10.49 -0.44
CA LYS A 53 2.29 -11.27 -1.56
C LYS A 53 1.40 -10.43 -2.45
N TYR A 54 0.44 -9.72 -1.86
CA TYR A 54 -0.49 -8.93 -2.65
C TYR A 54 0.14 -7.67 -3.19
N LEU A 55 1.12 -7.14 -2.48
CA LEU A 55 1.85 -5.99 -2.98
C LEU A 55 2.57 -6.35 -4.28
N ARG A 56 3.20 -7.52 -4.31
CA ARG A 56 3.90 -7.96 -5.50
C ARG A 56 2.97 -8.29 -6.64
N LYS A 57 1.71 -8.62 -6.35
CA LYS A 57 0.75 -8.93 -7.40
C LYS A 57 0.20 -7.70 -8.11
N ILE A 58 0.43 -6.52 -7.57
CA ILE A 58 -0.09 -5.31 -8.19
C ILE A 58 0.38 -5.20 -9.63
N GLU A 59 1.66 -5.47 -9.89
CA GLU A 59 2.20 -5.33 -11.23
C GLU A 59 1.58 -6.33 -12.21
N SER A 60 1.21 -7.50 -11.75
CA SER A 60 0.61 -8.49 -12.65
C SER A 60 -0.86 -8.20 -12.90
N VAL A 61 -1.55 -7.57 -11.95
CA VAL A 61 -2.97 -7.22 -12.11
C VAL A 61 -3.12 -5.95 -12.93
N TYR A 62 -2.22 -5.00 -12.75
CA TYR A 62 -2.30 -3.70 -13.41
C TYR A 62 -1.03 -3.50 -14.23
N PRO A 63 -1.05 -3.85 -15.53
CA PRO A 63 0.18 -3.79 -16.33
C PRO A 63 0.82 -2.42 -16.42
N CYS A 64 0.04 -1.35 -16.24
CA CYS A 64 0.58 0.00 -16.32
C CYS A 64 1.06 0.53 -14.97
N VAL A 65 1.05 -0.30 -13.93
CA VAL A 65 1.47 0.10 -12.59
C VAL A 65 2.69 -0.71 -12.18
N LEU A 66 3.76 -0.02 -11.85
CA LEU A 66 4.96 -0.64 -11.33
C LEU A 66 5.09 -0.28 -9.86
N VAL A 67 5.49 -1.25 -9.05
CA VAL A 67 5.83 -0.98 -7.65
C VAL A 67 7.31 -0.71 -7.62
N ASP A 68 7.67 0.57 -7.63
CA ASP A 68 9.07 0.97 -7.73
C ASP A 68 9.84 0.56 -6.49
N LYS A 69 9.30 0.88 -5.33
CA LYS A 69 9.90 0.53 -4.05
C LYS A 69 8.80 0.35 -3.02
N TYR A 70 9.09 -0.44 -2.02
CA TYR A 70 8.17 -0.56 -0.90
C TYR A 70 8.94 -0.93 0.36
N ALA A 71 8.32 -0.64 1.50
CA ALA A 71 8.86 -1.04 2.79
C ALA A 71 7.68 -1.43 3.67
N ILE A 72 7.75 -2.62 4.25
CA ILE A 72 6.72 -3.10 5.15
C ILE A 72 7.23 -2.92 6.57
N MET A 73 6.61 -1.98 7.28
CA MET A 73 6.96 -1.69 8.66
C MET A 73 6.00 -2.44 9.59
N PRO A 74 6.29 -2.48 10.90
CA PRO A 74 5.42 -3.26 11.79
C PRO A 74 3.96 -2.88 11.74
N ASN A 75 3.66 -1.59 11.57
CA ASN A 75 2.28 -1.10 11.64
C ASN A 75 1.90 -0.21 10.47
N HIS A 76 2.68 -0.24 9.40
CA HIS A 76 2.32 0.52 8.20
C HIS A 76 3.17 0.05 7.03
N ILE A 77 2.76 0.47 5.84
CA ILE A 77 3.46 0.15 4.61
C ILE A 77 3.70 1.45 3.86
N HIS A 78 4.90 1.61 3.35
CA HIS A 78 5.22 2.65 2.38
C HIS A 78 5.40 2.01 1.03
N MET A 79 4.89 2.64 -0.02
CA MET A 79 5.18 2.15 -1.36
C MET A 79 5.20 3.32 -2.33
N ILE A 80 5.96 3.15 -3.39
CA ILE A 80 6.01 4.10 -4.48
C ILE A 80 5.49 3.39 -5.70
N LEU A 81 4.36 3.86 -6.21
CA LEU A 81 3.74 3.31 -7.41
C LEU A 81 4.08 4.20 -8.58
N HIS A 82 4.47 3.59 -9.67
CA HIS A 82 4.76 4.31 -10.90
C HIS A 82 3.71 3.95 -11.94
N LEU A 83 2.90 4.93 -12.30
CA LEU A 83 1.91 4.76 -13.35
C LEU A 83 2.55 5.15 -14.66
N THR A 84 2.63 4.18 -15.59
CA THR A 84 3.35 4.38 -16.84
C THR A 84 2.44 4.78 -17.99
N ALA A 85 1.13 4.71 -17.81
CA ALA A 85 0.19 5.07 -18.87
C ALA A 85 -1.03 5.72 -18.24
N GLU A 86 -1.45 6.84 -18.82
CA GLU A 86 -2.64 7.55 -18.34
C GLU A 86 -3.88 6.70 -18.57
N GLY A 87 -4.79 6.76 -17.60
CA GLY A 87 -6.06 6.07 -17.73
C GLY A 87 -5.98 4.57 -17.59
N GLY A 88 -4.78 4.02 -17.41
CA GLY A 88 -4.62 2.58 -17.30
C GLY A 88 -4.97 2.04 -15.93
N ALA A 89 -4.90 2.88 -14.90
CA ALA A 89 -5.24 2.48 -13.56
C ALA A 89 -5.43 3.72 -12.71
N ASN A 90 -6.17 3.57 -11.63
CA ASN A 90 -6.38 4.63 -10.66
C ASN A 90 -5.79 4.17 -9.34
N VAL A 91 -4.93 4.99 -8.75
CA VAL A 91 -4.22 4.61 -7.53
C VAL A 91 -5.20 4.25 -6.40
N SER A 92 -6.28 5.03 -6.27
CA SER A 92 -7.27 4.72 -5.25
C SER A 92 -7.86 3.33 -5.44
N THR A 93 -8.20 2.98 -6.66
CA THR A 93 -8.77 1.66 -6.95
C THR A 93 -7.75 0.56 -6.68
N VAL A 94 -6.50 0.78 -7.11
CA VAL A 94 -5.44 -0.20 -6.87
C VAL A 94 -5.30 -0.45 -5.37
N MET A 95 -5.28 0.61 -4.59
CA MET A 95 -5.10 0.48 -3.15
C MET A 95 -6.31 -0.14 -2.47
N GLN A 96 -7.52 0.21 -2.90
CA GLN A 96 -8.72 -0.41 -2.34
C GLN A 96 -8.73 -1.90 -2.58
N ASN A 97 -8.40 -2.32 -3.81
CA ASN A 97 -8.39 -3.73 -4.14
C ASN A 97 -7.29 -4.47 -3.39
N PHE A 98 -6.13 -3.84 -3.27
CA PHE A 98 -5.03 -4.43 -2.50
C PHE A 98 -5.44 -4.65 -1.05
N LYS A 99 -6.02 -3.63 -0.42
CA LYS A 99 -6.41 -3.74 0.98
C LYS A 99 -7.50 -4.78 1.17
N ARG A 100 -8.44 -4.83 0.23
CA ARG A 100 -9.51 -5.82 0.31
C ARG A 100 -8.96 -7.24 0.20
N ALA A 101 -8.02 -7.46 -0.71
CA ALA A 101 -7.47 -8.80 -0.90
C ALA A 101 -6.78 -9.29 0.37
N VAL A 102 -6.02 -8.41 1.02
CA VAL A 102 -5.35 -8.76 2.26
C VAL A 102 -6.38 -9.09 3.34
N THR A 103 -7.38 -8.22 3.49
CA THR A 103 -8.42 -8.43 4.49
C THR A 103 -9.15 -9.75 4.28
N MET A 104 -9.46 -10.06 3.03
CA MET A 104 -10.19 -11.29 2.75
C MET A 104 -9.35 -12.53 3.03
N GLU A 105 -8.08 -12.50 2.68
CA GLU A 105 -7.24 -13.66 2.94
C GLU A 105 -7.01 -13.85 4.44
N LEU A 106 -6.78 -12.77 5.17
CA LEU A 106 -6.53 -12.86 6.61
C LEU A 106 -7.80 -13.10 7.42
N GLY A 107 -8.96 -12.80 6.83
CA GLY A 107 -10.22 -13.02 7.52
C GLY A 107 -10.46 -12.08 8.68
N LYS A 108 -9.80 -10.92 8.68
CA LYS A 108 -9.95 -9.96 9.76
C LYS A 108 -9.68 -8.57 9.24
N SER A 109 -10.20 -7.58 9.94
CA SER A 109 -9.96 -6.20 9.61
C SER A 109 -8.56 -5.80 10.06
N VAL A 110 -7.76 -5.32 9.14
CA VAL A 110 -6.36 -5.01 9.38
C VAL A 110 -6.09 -3.53 9.28
N TRP A 111 -6.79 -2.84 8.38
CA TRP A 111 -6.41 -1.51 7.96
C TRP A 111 -7.12 -0.42 8.74
N GLN A 112 -6.45 0.71 8.87
CA GLN A 112 -7.08 1.90 9.39
C GLN A 112 -8.27 2.25 8.53
N ARG A 113 -9.35 2.66 9.14
CA ARG A 113 -10.61 2.90 8.45
C ARG A 113 -10.45 3.94 7.36
N ASN A 114 -9.86 5.06 7.72
CA ASN A 114 -9.59 6.15 6.78
C ASN A 114 -8.13 6.07 6.43
N PHE A 115 -7.84 5.68 5.21
CA PHE A 115 -6.45 5.61 4.82
C PHE A 115 -5.98 6.97 4.33
N HIS A 116 -4.68 7.19 4.44
CA HIS A 116 -4.07 8.42 4.01
C HIS A 116 -3.12 8.11 2.88
N ASP A 117 -3.40 8.70 1.73
CA ASP A 117 -2.52 8.62 0.58
C ASP A 117 -1.75 9.92 0.49
N HIS A 118 -0.45 9.80 0.29
CA HIS A 118 0.39 10.97 0.07
C HIS A 118 0.90 10.91 -1.35
N VAL A 119 0.65 11.97 -2.05
CA VAL A 119 1.01 12.04 -3.45
C VAL A 119 2.06 13.09 -3.65
#